data_8167777c52c7321183249d3171b69186
#
_entry.id   8167777c52c7321183249d3171b69186
#
_cell.length_a   1.000
_cell.length_b   1.000
_cell.length_c   1.000
_cell.angle_alpha   90.00
_cell.angle_beta   90.00
_cell.angle_gamma   90.00
#
_symmetry.space_group_name_H-M   'P 1'
#
loop_
_entity.id
_entity.type
_entity.pdbx_description
1 polymer ?
#
loop_
_entity_poly.entity_id
_entity_poly.type
_entity_poly.pdbx_seq_one_letter_code
_entity_poly.pdbx_strand_id
1 'polypeptide(L)'
;MKSNIDIVVLKDEYPGDRLRYFLRSVCKFIKFVNNIYIIVKNHEEIPNWLNTRDNIILLTYDDLYRSCGEEISKNIIEQYIPTIQGLTERFIYFSDSVIISEPCEIEQFFNNNKCCIFSTTKFINPKKYNYDENIMYHNSKYINRLCGIKMHKYEYEYINRGIIPLYKSPYKLLGITNNDEFDIRLYALYLQKHGYSNFNTILIKKLVIDE
;
A
#
# COMPACT_ATOMS: atom_id res chain seq x y z
N MET A 1 -20.52 -6.40 -15.03
CA MET A 1 -20.54 -5.53 -13.83
C MET A 1 -19.20 -4.82 -13.78
N LYS A 2 -19.16 -3.48 -13.62
CA LYS A 2 -17.89 -2.80 -13.31
C LYS A 2 -17.41 -3.35 -11.97
N SER A 3 -16.18 -3.81 -11.90
CA SER A 3 -15.61 -4.24 -10.62
C SER A 3 -15.43 -3.00 -9.75
N ASN A 4 -15.90 -3.04 -8.53
CA ASN A 4 -15.72 -1.95 -7.56
C ASN A 4 -14.36 -2.08 -6.86
N ILE A 5 -13.27 -1.92 -7.61
CA ILE A 5 -11.91 -1.92 -7.06
C ILE A 5 -11.20 -0.67 -7.54
N ASP A 6 -10.66 0.06 -6.60
CA ASP A 6 -9.82 1.22 -6.87
C ASP A 6 -8.33 0.88 -6.69
N ILE A 7 -7.48 1.68 -7.31
CA ILE A 7 -6.04 1.68 -7.07
C ILE A 7 -5.68 2.94 -6.30
N VAL A 8 -4.78 2.79 -5.34
CA VAL A 8 -4.13 3.91 -4.65
C VAL A 8 -2.63 3.80 -4.87
N VAL A 9 -2.01 4.86 -5.37
CA VAL A 9 -0.56 4.96 -5.52
C VAL A 9 -0.05 6.22 -4.85
N LEU A 10 0.98 6.07 -4.05
CA LEU A 10 1.67 7.18 -3.43
C LEU A 10 2.95 7.45 -4.22
N LYS A 11 3.05 8.65 -4.82
CA LYS A 11 4.23 9.04 -5.59
C LYS A 11 5.43 9.23 -4.66
N ASP A 12 6.52 8.55 -4.93
CA ASP A 12 7.78 8.77 -4.24
C ASP A 12 8.45 10.08 -4.69
N GLU A 13 9.27 10.66 -3.81
CA GLU A 13 9.99 11.92 -4.07
C GLU A 13 11.07 11.78 -5.14
N TYR A 14 11.38 10.55 -5.57
CA TYR A 14 12.42 10.33 -6.58
C TYR A 14 12.02 10.95 -7.93
N PRO A 15 12.91 11.74 -8.53
CA PRO A 15 12.70 12.26 -9.86
C PRO A 15 12.68 11.12 -10.90
N GLY A 16 11.89 11.27 -11.94
CA GLY A 16 11.84 10.33 -13.05
C GLY A 16 10.44 9.93 -13.48
N ASP A 17 10.41 9.03 -14.46
CA ASP A 17 9.18 8.61 -15.13
C ASP A 17 8.50 7.37 -14.47
N ARG A 18 8.88 7.00 -13.23
CA ARG A 18 8.35 5.81 -12.54
C ARG A 18 6.81 5.77 -12.55
N LEU A 19 6.18 6.82 -12.08
CA LEU A 19 4.72 6.95 -12.09
C LEU A 19 4.13 6.80 -13.50
N ARG A 20 4.81 7.32 -14.53
CA ARG A 20 4.37 7.21 -15.92
C ARG A 20 4.39 5.77 -16.43
N TYR A 21 5.46 5.03 -16.14
CA TYR A 21 5.56 3.61 -16.51
C TYR A 21 4.58 2.75 -15.70
N PHE A 22 4.43 3.04 -14.39
CA PHE A 22 3.42 2.42 -13.55
C PHE A 22 2.01 2.57 -14.17
N LEU A 23 1.55 3.81 -14.42
CA LEU A 23 0.21 4.07 -14.96
C LEU A 23 0.00 3.41 -16.32
N ARG A 24 1.00 3.44 -17.20
CA ARG A 24 0.92 2.75 -18.50
C ARG A 24 0.76 1.26 -18.34
N SER A 25 1.49 0.64 -17.42
CA SER A 25 1.41 -0.78 -17.15
C SER A 25 0.05 -1.17 -16.55
N VAL A 26 -0.46 -0.40 -15.60
CA VAL A 26 -1.79 -0.59 -15.01
C VAL A 26 -2.87 -0.47 -16.09
N CYS A 27 -2.88 0.61 -16.87
CA CYS A 27 -3.87 0.79 -17.94
C CYS A 27 -3.84 -0.31 -18.99
N LYS A 28 -2.66 -0.88 -19.25
CA LYS A 28 -2.49 -1.96 -20.22
C LYS A 28 -2.97 -3.30 -19.69
N PHE A 29 -2.64 -3.64 -18.47
CA PHE A 29 -2.72 -4.99 -17.94
C PHE A 29 -3.78 -5.22 -16.86
N ILE A 30 -4.33 -4.19 -16.22
CA ILE A 30 -5.38 -4.30 -15.20
C ILE A 30 -6.66 -3.65 -15.73
N LYS A 31 -7.63 -4.47 -16.15
CA LYS A 31 -8.87 -4.00 -16.81
C LYS A 31 -10.06 -3.83 -15.87
N PHE A 32 -9.96 -4.28 -14.64
CA PHE A 32 -11.05 -4.27 -13.66
C PHE A 32 -11.03 -3.04 -12.71
N VAL A 33 -10.15 -2.07 -12.94
CA VAL A 33 -10.02 -0.89 -12.08
C VAL A 33 -11.13 0.11 -12.35
N ASN A 34 -11.71 0.65 -11.27
CA ASN A 34 -12.69 1.72 -11.31
C ASN A 34 -11.98 3.09 -11.32
N ASN A 35 -11.33 3.47 -10.22
CA ASN A 35 -10.57 4.72 -10.12
C ASN A 35 -9.11 4.45 -9.73
N ILE A 36 -8.23 5.40 -10.09
CA ILE A 36 -6.83 5.45 -9.67
C ILE A 36 -6.63 6.74 -8.88
N TYR A 37 -6.39 6.60 -7.59
CA TYR A 37 -6.04 7.70 -6.69
C TYR A 37 -4.51 7.84 -6.67
N ILE A 38 -4.03 9.01 -7.09
CA ILE A 38 -2.61 9.35 -7.07
C ILE A 38 -2.40 10.37 -5.97
N ILE A 39 -1.60 10.02 -4.98
CA ILE A 39 -1.28 10.88 -3.85
C ILE A 39 0.12 11.45 -4.05
N VAL A 40 0.25 12.77 -4.05
CA VAL A 40 1.50 13.53 -4.18
C VAL A 40 1.72 14.36 -2.93
N LYS A 41 2.97 14.72 -2.62
CA LYS A 41 3.26 15.55 -1.45
C LYS A 41 2.60 16.92 -1.54
N ASN A 42 2.73 17.58 -2.72
CA ASN A 42 2.14 18.88 -2.99
C ASN A 42 1.82 19.03 -4.50
N HIS A 43 1.15 20.10 -4.85
CA HIS A 43 0.75 20.36 -6.25
C HIS A 43 1.94 20.54 -7.22
N GLU A 44 3.10 20.98 -6.75
CA GLU A 44 4.29 21.17 -7.57
C GLU A 44 4.88 19.84 -8.06
N GLU A 45 4.60 18.76 -7.35
CA GLU A 45 5.04 17.41 -7.71
C GLU A 45 4.15 16.72 -8.76
N ILE A 46 3.06 17.36 -9.16
CA ILE A 46 2.18 16.82 -10.21
C ILE A 46 2.91 16.90 -11.55
N PRO A 47 3.17 15.76 -12.21
CA PRO A 47 3.88 15.80 -13.48
C PRO A 47 3.07 16.50 -14.57
N ASN A 48 3.67 17.39 -15.34
CA ASN A 48 3.01 18.13 -16.41
C ASN A 48 2.38 17.25 -17.51
N TRP A 49 2.86 16.02 -17.67
CA TRP A 49 2.32 15.05 -18.62
C TRP A 49 1.07 14.33 -18.09
N LEU A 50 0.77 14.45 -16.79
CA LEU A 50 -0.36 13.76 -16.18
C LEU A 50 -1.67 14.49 -16.52
N ASN A 51 -2.43 13.88 -17.40
CA ASN A 51 -3.75 14.38 -17.74
C ASN A 51 -4.79 13.65 -16.88
N THR A 52 -5.47 14.37 -16.01
CA THR A 52 -6.57 13.83 -15.20
C THR A 52 -7.76 13.54 -16.11
N ARG A 53 -7.99 12.28 -16.37
CA ARG A 53 -9.20 11.78 -17.03
C ARG A 53 -10.19 11.31 -15.98
N ASP A 54 -11.41 11.01 -16.37
CA ASP A 54 -12.56 10.73 -15.51
C ASP A 54 -12.34 9.70 -14.38
N ASN A 55 -11.29 8.85 -14.49
CA ASN A 55 -10.99 7.83 -13.49
C ASN A 55 -9.62 8.02 -12.79
N ILE A 56 -8.93 9.15 -13.00
CA ILE A 56 -7.69 9.50 -12.29
C ILE A 56 -7.99 10.65 -11.35
N ILE A 57 -7.83 10.41 -10.06
CA ILE A 57 -8.09 11.35 -8.99
C ILE A 57 -6.76 11.71 -8.34
N LEU A 58 -6.42 12.99 -8.37
CA LEU A 58 -5.22 13.52 -7.72
C LEU A 58 -5.57 14.02 -6.32
N LEU A 59 -4.73 13.65 -5.36
CA LEU A 59 -4.80 14.12 -3.98
C LEU A 59 -3.42 14.57 -3.54
N THR A 60 -3.38 15.59 -2.69
CA THR A 60 -2.16 16.01 -1.99
C THR A 60 -2.16 15.46 -0.56
N TYR A 61 -1.03 15.55 0.12
CA TYR A 61 -0.95 15.22 1.54
C TYR A 61 -1.93 16.06 2.36
N ASP A 62 -2.09 17.35 2.02
CA ASP A 62 -3.00 18.27 2.69
C ASP A 62 -4.49 17.90 2.52
N ASP A 63 -4.84 17.24 1.42
CA ASP A 63 -6.22 16.73 1.21
C ASP A 63 -6.56 15.58 2.16
N LEU A 64 -5.55 14.82 2.62
CA LEU A 64 -5.71 13.70 3.52
C LEU A 64 -5.50 14.08 4.98
N TYR A 65 -4.51 14.91 5.23
CA TYR A 65 -4.10 15.34 6.56
C TYR A 65 -3.73 16.82 6.54
N ARG A 66 -4.52 17.65 7.19
CA ARG A 66 -4.20 19.08 7.33
C ARG A 66 -3.09 19.26 8.37
N SER A 67 -1.87 19.39 7.89
CA SER A 67 -0.76 19.76 8.75
C SER A 67 -0.79 21.26 9.05
N CYS A 68 -0.57 21.61 10.27
CA CYS A 68 -0.37 23.02 10.68
C CYS A 68 1.06 23.49 10.36
N GLY A 69 1.64 23.11 9.21
CA GLY A 69 2.98 23.52 8.79
C GLY A 69 4.11 22.55 9.18
N GLU A 70 3.80 21.38 9.71
CA GLU A 70 4.78 20.33 9.98
C GLU A 70 5.01 19.44 8.74
N GLU A 71 6.24 19.02 8.54
CA GLU A 71 6.56 18.06 7.46
C GLU A 71 6.04 16.67 7.83
N ILE A 72 5.15 16.12 6.98
CA ILE A 72 4.51 14.84 7.22
C ILE A 72 5.23 13.74 6.45
N SER A 73 5.56 12.66 7.15
CA SER A 73 6.15 11.49 6.53
C SER A 73 5.13 10.73 5.65
N LYS A 74 5.64 10.06 4.60
CA LYS A 74 4.86 9.18 3.75
C LYS A 74 4.11 8.10 4.57
N ASN A 75 4.74 7.55 5.59
CA ASN A 75 4.16 6.51 6.44
C ASN A 75 2.92 7.00 7.19
N ILE A 76 2.93 8.26 7.63
CA ILE A 76 1.75 8.88 8.25
C ILE A 76 0.64 9.02 7.21
N ILE A 77 0.94 9.54 6.03
CA ILE A 77 -0.07 9.70 4.95
C ILE A 77 -0.70 8.36 4.57
N GLU A 78 0.06 7.29 4.51
CA GLU A 78 -0.47 5.95 4.23
C GLU A 78 -1.55 5.54 5.23
N GLN A 79 -1.46 5.95 6.49
CA GLN A 79 -2.47 5.66 7.51
C GLN A 79 -3.81 6.38 7.26
N TYR A 80 -3.80 7.47 6.48
CA TYR A 80 -5.01 8.22 6.13
C TYR A 80 -5.69 7.76 4.84
N ILE A 81 -5.10 6.83 4.07
CA ILE A 81 -5.70 6.30 2.83
C ILE A 81 -7.17 5.86 3.02
N PRO A 82 -7.57 5.15 4.09
CA PRO A 82 -8.96 4.73 4.25
C PRO A 82 -9.93 5.88 4.51
N THR A 83 -9.46 7.09 4.76
CA THR A 83 -10.31 8.28 4.93
C THR A 83 -10.70 8.90 3.58
N ILE A 84 -10.06 8.51 2.48
CA ILE A 84 -10.34 9.02 1.13
C ILE A 84 -11.82 8.86 0.81
N GLN A 85 -12.47 10.00 0.47
CA GLN A 85 -13.86 9.99 0.04
C GLN A 85 -13.99 9.32 -1.33
N GLY A 86 -15.00 8.48 -1.50
CA GLY A 86 -15.22 7.75 -2.76
C GLY A 86 -14.34 6.52 -2.95
N LEU A 87 -13.32 6.29 -2.14
CA LEU A 87 -12.52 5.05 -2.20
C LEU A 87 -13.41 3.84 -1.91
N THR A 88 -13.37 2.86 -2.80
CA THR A 88 -14.15 1.63 -2.69
C THR A 88 -13.71 0.75 -1.51
N GLU A 89 -14.58 -0.17 -1.09
CA GLU A 89 -14.29 -1.10 0.02
C GLU A 89 -13.06 -1.97 -0.27
N ARG A 90 -12.90 -2.40 -1.53
CA ARG A 90 -11.72 -3.15 -1.99
C ARG A 90 -10.85 -2.23 -2.80
N PHE A 91 -9.61 -2.10 -2.41
CA PHE A 91 -8.62 -1.32 -3.16
C PHE A 91 -7.25 -1.99 -3.15
N ILE A 92 -6.40 -1.63 -4.10
CA ILE A 92 -5.04 -2.12 -4.19
C ILE A 92 -4.10 -0.93 -4.04
N TYR A 93 -3.25 -0.99 -3.01
CA TYR A 93 -2.14 -0.06 -2.89
C TYR A 93 -0.98 -0.53 -3.77
N PHE A 94 -0.39 0.41 -4.51
CA PHE A 94 0.82 0.21 -5.30
C PHE A 94 1.90 1.21 -4.89
N SER A 95 3.15 0.74 -4.85
CA SER A 95 4.30 1.64 -4.98
C SER A 95 4.45 2.07 -6.44
N ASP A 96 4.81 3.32 -6.71
CA ASP A 96 5.04 3.85 -8.05
C ASP A 96 6.26 3.23 -8.77
N SER A 97 7.09 2.49 -8.03
CA SER A 97 8.22 1.71 -8.56
C SER A 97 7.83 0.36 -9.15
N VAL A 98 6.55 -0.04 -9.07
CA VAL A 98 6.06 -1.31 -9.61
C VAL A 98 5.67 -1.16 -11.07
N ILE A 99 6.05 -2.13 -11.91
CA ILE A 99 5.61 -2.24 -13.29
C ILE A 99 4.91 -3.57 -13.47
N ILE A 100 3.67 -3.54 -13.96
CA ILE A 100 2.92 -4.75 -14.29
C ILE A 100 3.34 -5.21 -15.69
N SER A 101 3.78 -6.46 -15.80
CA SER A 101 4.35 -7.00 -17.07
C SER A 101 3.39 -7.88 -17.88
N GLU A 102 2.31 -8.36 -17.25
CA GLU A 102 1.35 -9.27 -17.87
C GLU A 102 -0.08 -8.98 -17.41
N PRO A 103 -1.12 -9.42 -18.16
CA PRO A 103 -2.51 -9.25 -17.75
C PRO A 103 -2.78 -9.84 -16.35
N CYS A 104 -3.49 -9.07 -15.54
CA CYS A 104 -3.87 -9.47 -14.19
C CYS A 104 -5.38 -9.61 -14.09
N GLU A 105 -5.81 -10.64 -13.37
CA GLU A 105 -7.19 -10.89 -13.04
C GLU A 105 -7.46 -10.53 -11.57
N ILE A 106 -8.71 -10.22 -11.26
CA ILE A 106 -9.11 -9.75 -9.92
C ILE A 106 -8.81 -10.79 -8.82
N GLU A 107 -8.91 -12.07 -9.17
CA GLU A 107 -8.70 -13.21 -8.27
C GLU A 107 -7.25 -13.30 -7.77
N GLN A 108 -6.31 -12.68 -8.47
CA GLN A 108 -4.91 -12.59 -8.03
C GLN A 108 -4.75 -11.65 -6.83
N PHE A 109 -5.66 -10.69 -6.67
CA PHE A 109 -5.64 -9.70 -5.59
C PHE A 109 -6.69 -10.00 -4.51
N PHE A 110 -7.85 -10.50 -4.92
CA PHE A 110 -8.97 -10.80 -4.02
C PHE A 110 -9.61 -12.13 -4.39
N ASN A 111 -9.43 -13.14 -3.55
CA ASN A 111 -9.99 -14.46 -3.75
C ASN A 111 -10.87 -14.87 -2.57
N ASN A 112 -12.09 -15.37 -2.83
CA ASN A 112 -13.04 -15.81 -1.81
C ASN A 112 -13.29 -14.73 -0.72
N ASN A 113 -13.48 -13.46 -1.14
CA ASN A 113 -13.63 -12.30 -0.26
C ASN A 113 -12.46 -12.08 0.71
N LYS A 114 -11.25 -12.48 0.32
CA LYS A 114 -10.03 -12.25 1.09
C LYS A 114 -8.95 -11.61 0.23
N CYS A 115 -8.12 -10.77 0.86
CA CYS A 115 -6.94 -10.20 0.20
C CYS A 115 -5.88 -11.28 -0.03
N CYS A 116 -5.22 -11.24 -1.19
CA CYS A 116 -4.07 -12.08 -1.50
C CYS A 116 -2.78 -11.34 -1.15
N ILE A 117 -2.31 -11.46 0.10
CA ILE A 117 -1.13 -10.75 0.61
C ILE A 117 0.05 -11.70 0.66
N PHE A 118 1.19 -11.27 0.12
CA PHE A 118 2.45 -12.00 0.26
C PHE A 118 3.16 -11.58 1.55
N SER A 119 3.37 -12.53 2.45
CA SER A 119 4.16 -12.33 3.66
C SER A 119 5.08 -13.52 3.94
N THR A 120 6.16 -13.27 4.63
CA THR A 120 7.10 -14.30 5.14
C THR A 120 7.56 -13.92 6.53
N THR A 121 7.75 -14.93 7.40
CA THR A 121 8.37 -14.71 8.70
C THR A 121 9.87 -14.50 8.52
N LYS A 122 10.42 -13.47 9.14
CA LYS A 122 11.86 -13.14 9.16
C LYS A 122 12.34 -12.85 10.57
N PHE A 123 13.65 -12.82 10.73
CA PHE A 123 14.31 -12.43 11.97
C PHE A 123 15.18 -11.20 11.73
N ILE A 124 14.98 -10.16 12.54
CA ILE A 124 15.77 -8.93 12.49
C ILE A 124 17.10 -9.16 13.22
N ASN A 125 18.18 -8.70 12.60
CA ASN A 125 19.46 -8.62 13.28
C ASN A 125 19.59 -7.27 14.00
N PRO A 126 19.53 -7.20 15.34
CA PRO A 126 19.51 -5.94 16.07
C PRO A 126 20.79 -5.10 15.91
N LYS A 127 21.85 -5.67 15.33
CA LYS A 127 23.11 -4.96 15.08
C LYS A 127 23.22 -4.39 13.65
N LYS A 128 22.34 -4.80 12.73
CA LYS A 128 22.46 -4.50 11.30
C LYS A 128 21.12 -4.32 10.58
N TYR A 129 20.03 -4.01 11.28
CA TYR A 129 18.75 -3.79 10.60
C TYR A 129 18.73 -2.44 9.88
N ASN A 130 18.13 -2.42 8.72
CA ASN A 130 17.89 -1.22 7.95
C ASN A 130 16.53 -0.57 8.34
N TYR A 131 16.23 0.60 7.78
CA TYR A 131 15.02 1.33 8.08
C TYR A 131 13.73 0.53 7.76
N ASP A 132 13.70 -0.17 6.62
CA ASP A 132 12.53 -0.96 6.21
C ASP A 132 12.27 -2.15 7.14
N GLU A 133 13.32 -2.86 7.55
CA GLU A 133 13.22 -3.95 8.53
C GLU A 133 12.74 -3.46 9.89
N ASN A 134 13.17 -2.28 10.30
CA ASN A 134 12.74 -1.67 11.56
C ASN A 134 11.24 -1.38 11.55
N ILE A 135 10.73 -0.76 10.49
CA ILE A 135 9.28 -0.50 10.33
C ILE A 135 8.49 -1.82 10.35
N MET A 136 8.92 -2.84 9.62
CA MET A 136 8.25 -4.13 9.61
C MET A 136 8.25 -4.82 10.98
N TYR A 137 9.34 -4.69 11.73
CA TYR A 137 9.42 -5.19 13.09
C TYR A 137 8.44 -4.47 14.03
N HIS A 138 8.35 -3.13 13.96
CA HIS A 138 7.40 -2.34 14.75
C HIS A 138 5.96 -2.66 14.39
N ASN A 139 5.63 -2.76 13.11
CA ASN A 139 4.32 -3.18 12.62
C ASN A 139 3.93 -4.56 13.19
N SER A 140 4.82 -5.54 13.07
CA SER A 140 4.56 -6.89 13.56
C SER A 140 4.40 -6.94 15.07
N LYS A 141 5.25 -6.25 15.81
CA LYS A 141 5.18 -6.17 17.28
C LYS A 141 3.87 -5.53 17.75
N TYR A 142 3.45 -4.45 17.11
CA TYR A 142 2.21 -3.76 17.44
C TYR A 142 1.00 -4.65 17.20
N ILE A 143 0.85 -5.24 16.02
CA ILE A 143 -0.30 -6.09 15.67
C ILE A 143 -0.33 -7.35 16.54
N ASN A 144 0.78 -8.02 16.75
CA ASN A 144 0.80 -9.23 17.59
C ASN A 144 0.39 -8.90 19.05
N ARG A 145 0.81 -7.74 19.57
CA ARG A 145 0.36 -7.28 20.89
C ARG A 145 -1.15 -7.04 20.92
N LEU A 146 -1.73 -6.39 19.90
CA LEU A 146 -3.18 -6.18 19.81
C LEU A 146 -3.96 -7.49 19.76
N CYS A 147 -3.43 -8.51 19.07
CA CYS A 147 -4.05 -9.82 18.93
C CYS A 147 -3.75 -10.78 20.08
N GLY A 148 -3.00 -10.35 21.11
CA GLY A 148 -2.60 -11.22 22.23
C GLY A 148 -1.61 -12.34 21.83
N ILE A 149 -0.91 -12.18 20.69
CA ILE A 149 0.02 -13.17 20.14
C ILE A 149 1.43 -12.91 20.71
N LYS A 150 2.02 -13.95 21.32
CA LYS A 150 3.40 -13.87 21.82
C LYS A 150 4.38 -14.04 20.65
N MET A 151 5.18 -13.00 20.40
CA MET A 151 6.25 -13.05 19.41
C MET A 151 7.57 -13.54 20.02
N HIS A 152 8.37 -14.21 19.21
CA HIS A 152 9.79 -14.40 19.51
C HIS A 152 10.53 -13.05 19.45
N LYS A 153 11.54 -12.87 20.29
CA LYS A 153 12.35 -11.64 20.30
C LYS A 153 13.05 -11.47 18.97
N TYR A 154 12.88 -10.53 18.18
CA TYR A 154 13.43 -10.28 16.83
C TYR A 154 12.68 -10.95 15.68
N GLU A 155 11.62 -11.71 15.91
CA GLU A 155 10.76 -12.22 14.86
C GLU A 155 9.86 -11.11 14.31
N TYR A 156 9.62 -11.08 13.01
CA TYR A 156 8.66 -10.18 12.37
C TYR A 156 8.09 -10.79 11.08
N GLU A 157 6.91 -10.34 10.73
CA GLU A 157 6.27 -10.67 9.46
C GLU A 157 6.67 -9.64 8.40
N TYR A 158 7.28 -10.10 7.33
CA TYR A 158 7.64 -9.25 6.21
C TYR A 158 6.56 -9.28 5.14
N ILE A 159 6.02 -8.12 4.79
CA ILE A 159 5.09 -7.92 3.69
C ILE A 159 5.76 -7.08 2.61
N ASN A 160 5.62 -7.51 1.34
CA ASN A 160 6.14 -6.73 0.23
C ASN A 160 5.30 -5.46 0.05
N ARG A 161 5.95 -4.29 0.10
CA ARG A 161 5.30 -2.98 -0.03
C ARG A 161 4.88 -2.64 -1.46
N GLY A 162 5.36 -3.37 -2.46
CA GLY A 162 5.12 -3.03 -3.86
C GLY A 162 3.64 -3.10 -4.27
N ILE A 163 2.92 -4.14 -3.82
CA ILE A 163 1.51 -4.35 -4.14
C ILE A 163 0.81 -4.94 -2.93
N ILE A 164 -0.21 -4.24 -2.42
CA ILE A 164 -0.94 -4.67 -1.23
C ILE A 164 -2.45 -4.49 -1.46
N PRO A 165 -3.21 -5.59 -1.70
CA PRO A 165 -4.66 -5.56 -1.70
C PRO A 165 -5.22 -5.38 -0.29
N LEU A 166 -6.21 -4.50 -0.11
CA LEU A 166 -6.72 -4.10 1.20
C LEU A 166 -8.25 -3.94 1.19
N TYR A 167 -8.85 -4.06 2.38
CA TYR A 167 -10.22 -3.66 2.66
C TYR A 167 -10.25 -2.37 3.47
N LYS A 168 -11.10 -1.43 3.07
CA LYS A 168 -11.22 -0.10 3.69
C LYS A 168 -11.80 -0.16 5.11
N SER A 169 -12.84 -0.96 5.33
CA SER A 169 -13.52 -1.02 6.63
C SER A 169 -12.65 -1.57 7.76
N PRO A 170 -11.94 -2.70 7.61
CA PRO A 170 -10.99 -3.16 8.61
C PRO A 170 -9.86 -2.16 8.87
N TYR A 171 -9.43 -1.45 7.83
CA TYR A 171 -8.42 -0.39 7.93
C TYR A 171 -8.88 0.72 8.89
N LYS A 172 -10.13 1.19 8.72
CA LYS A 172 -10.74 2.18 9.64
C LYS A 172 -10.86 1.68 11.07
N LEU A 173 -11.14 0.39 11.27
CA LEU A 173 -11.26 -0.20 12.61
C LEU A 173 -9.96 -0.21 13.39
N LEU A 174 -8.83 -0.43 12.71
CA LEU A 174 -7.52 -0.35 13.37
C LEU A 174 -7.20 1.08 13.85
N GLY A 175 -7.73 2.08 13.15
CA GLY A 175 -7.51 3.50 13.46
C GLY A 175 -6.16 4.02 12.99
N ILE A 176 -5.94 5.29 13.22
CA ILE A 176 -4.75 6.02 12.85
C ILE A 176 -3.88 6.18 14.10
N THR A 177 -2.61 5.79 14.01
CA THR A 177 -1.69 5.84 15.15
C THR A 177 -0.89 7.16 15.21
N ASN A 178 -0.81 7.89 14.07
CA ASN A 178 0.05 9.07 13.89
C ASN A 178 1.53 8.83 14.24
N ASN A 179 1.97 7.59 14.08
CA ASN A 179 3.36 7.20 14.33
C ASN A 179 4.01 6.81 12.99
N ASP A 180 5.10 7.46 12.63
CA ASP A 180 5.86 7.24 11.39
C ASP A 180 6.67 5.93 11.37
N GLU A 181 6.77 5.24 12.52
CA GLU A 181 7.25 3.86 12.59
C GLU A 181 6.30 2.84 11.95
N PHE A 182 5.05 3.25 11.62
CA PHE A 182 4.04 2.41 10.98
C PHE A 182 3.77 2.86 9.56
N ASP A 183 3.56 1.91 8.68
CA ASP A 183 3.19 2.16 7.29
C ASP A 183 1.98 1.30 6.85
N ILE A 184 1.63 1.33 5.58
CA ILE A 184 0.48 0.60 5.03
C ILE A 184 0.55 -0.91 5.30
N ARG A 185 1.73 -1.48 5.51
CA ARG A 185 1.91 -2.90 5.83
C ARG A 185 1.34 -3.28 7.21
N LEU A 186 1.18 -2.31 8.12
CA LEU A 186 0.47 -2.49 9.39
C LEU A 186 -0.94 -3.03 9.18
N TYR A 187 -1.65 -2.47 8.22
CA TYR A 187 -3.03 -2.86 7.92
C TYR A 187 -3.11 -4.19 7.20
N ALA A 188 -2.15 -4.49 6.35
CA ALA A 188 -2.03 -5.81 5.73
C ALA A 188 -1.82 -6.91 6.79
N LEU A 189 -0.97 -6.67 7.79
CA LEU A 189 -0.79 -7.56 8.94
C LEU A 189 -2.07 -7.69 9.77
N TYR A 190 -2.78 -6.58 10.00
CA TYR A 190 -4.06 -6.61 10.70
C TYR A 190 -5.08 -7.49 9.99
N LEU A 191 -5.25 -7.33 8.67
CA LEU A 191 -6.12 -8.17 7.85
C LEU A 191 -5.74 -9.64 7.92
N GLN A 192 -4.45 -9.93 7.90
CA GLN A 192 -3.91 -11.28 8.00
C GLN A 192 -4.28 -11.95 9.34
N LYS A 193 -4.05 -11.27 10.45
CA LYS A 193 -4.32 -11.82 11.79
C LYS A 193 -5.81 -11.98 12.08
N HIS A 194 -6.66 -11.21 11.44
CA HIS A 194 -8.13 -11.32 11.57
C HIS A 194 -8.80 -12.19 10.49
N GLY A 195 -8.03 -12.92 9.68
CA GLY A 195 -8.54 -13.87 8.70
C GLY A 195 -9.15 -13.27 7.43
N TYR A 196 -8.91 -11.97 7.18
CA TYR A 196 -9.33 -11.27 5.96
C TYR A 196 -8.35 -11.43 4.78
N SER A 197 -7.25 -12.13 4.98
CA SER A 197 -6.30 -12.43 3.92
C SER A 197 -6.05 -13.92 3.77
N ASN A 198 -5.81 -14.35 2.53
CA ASN A 198 -5.27 -15.66 2.21
C ASN A 198 -3.78 -15.54 1.97
N PHE A 199 -3.02 -16.52 2.47
CA PHE A 199 -1.66 -16.74 2.03
C PHE A 199 -1.71 -17.41 0.66
N ASN A 200 -1.72 -16.65 -0.41
CA ASN A 200 -1.40 -17.17 -1.70
C ASN A 200 -0.02 -16.67 -2.08
N THR A 201 0.90 -17.60 -2.24
CA THR A 201 2.17 -17.40 -2.93
C THR A 201 1.90 -17.17 -4.42
N ILE A 202 1.12 -16.14 -4.74
CA ILE A 202 1.10 -15.65 -6.11
C ILE A 202 2.42 -14.92 -6.26
N LEU A 203 3.34 -15.55 -6.97
CA LEU A 203 4.56 -14.96 -7.48
C LEU A 203 4.13 -13.82 -8.42
N ILE A 204 3.85 -12.65 -7.84
CA ILE A 204 3.89 -11.42 -8.61
C ILE A 204 5.37 -11.27 -8.94
N LYS A 205 5.75 -11.66 -10.16
CA LYS A 205 7.11 -11.48 -10.65
C LYS A 205 7.42 -10.01 -10.55
N LYS A 206 8.24 -9.65 -9.58
CA LYS A 206 8.74 -8.30 -9.38
C LYS A 206 9.68 -8.02 -10.54
N LEU A 207 9.20 -7.33 -11.57
CA LEU A 207 10.08 -6.64 -12.49
C LEU A 207 10.56 -5.38 -11.74
N VAL A 208 11.59 -5.54 -10.95
CA VAL A 208 12.43 -4.43 -10.52
C VAL A 208 13.32 -4.15 -11.73
N ILE A 209 13.10 -3.01 -12.37
CA ILE A 209 14.13 -2.44 -13.22
C ILE A 209 15.11 -1.83 -12.22
N ASP A 210 16.14 -2.61 -11.84
CA ASP A 210 17.31 -2.05 -11.19
C ASP A 210 17.98 -1.17 -12.24
N GLU A 211 18.08 0.14 -11.98
CA GLU A 211 18.98 1.04 -12.69
C GLU A 211 20.41 0.82 -12.23
#